data_679946d14064cd8c7af5675f0b99445a
#
_entry.id   679946d14064cd8c7af5675f0b99445a
#
_cell.length_a   1.000
_cell.length_b   1.000
_cell.length_c   1.000
_cell.angle_alpha   90.00
_cell.angle_beta   90.00
_cell.angle_gamma   90.00
#
_symmetry.space_group_name_H-M   'P 1'
#
loop_
_entity.id
_entity.type
_entity.pdbx_description
1 polymer ?
#
loop_
_entity_poly.entity_id
_entity_poly.type
_entity_poly.pdbx_seq_one_letter_code
_entity_poly.pdbx_strand_id
1 'polypeptide(L)'
;MATNRAGDIMIPLDKYPHIPHWFSLRQGVAELEKSTIEFKGRSSLPRALLVFDEKYRLLGVVRRRDILGALEPNFLHDMHVADQRRVYDVDVDPDLVEVSSGKITRAIREHSEIPISNVMIPIKATVDFEDHLFKVIHIMIRDDLNLIPVLKEGKVVGVVRSVDVFHEVANILL
;
A
#
# COMPACT_ATOMS: atom_id res chain seq x y z
N MET A 1 22.05 9.23 23.57
CA MET A 1 20.73 9.27 22.93
C MET A 1 20.88 8.65 21.56
N ALA A 2 20.26 7.53 21.28
CA ALA A 2 20.27 6.94 19.94
C ALA A 2 19.53 7.91 19.02
N THR A 3 20.23 8.50 18.08
CA THR A 3 19.65 9.36 17.04
C THR A 3 19.01 8.40 16.03
N ASN A 4 17.73 8.11 16.20
CA ASN A 4 17.02 7.26 15.26
C ASN A 4 16.90 7.98 13.91
N ARG A 5 17.60 7.46 12.92
CA ARG A 5 17.57 7.94 11.52
C ARG A 5 16.65 7.06 10.68
N ALA A 6 16.25 7.54 9.54
CA ALA A 6 15.42 6.76 8.60
C ALA A 6 16.06 5.39 8.29
N GLY A 7 17.37 5.33 8.12
CA GLY A 7 18.13 4.11 7.88
C GLY A 7 18.06 3.09 9.02
N ASP A 8 17.91 3.53 10.28
CA ASP A 8 17.84 2.66 11.45
C ASP A 8 16.47 1.99 11.61
N ILE A 9 15.43 2.62 11.05
CA ILE A 9 14.03 2.20 11.18
C ILE A 9 13.43 1.68 9.88
N MET A 10 14.16 1.74 8.77
CA MET A 10 13.68 1.26 7.49
C MET A 10 13.68 -0.27 7.41
N ILE A 11 12.75 -0.79 6.62
CA ILE A 11 12.80 -2.16 6.12
C ILE A 11 13.63 -2.14 4.84
N PRO A 12 14.70 -2.94 4.76
CA PRO A 12 15.49 -3.06 3.53
C PRO A 12 14.64 -3.49 2.33
N LEU A 13 14.98 -3.01 1.14
CA LEU A 13 14.22 -3.26 -0.07
C LEU A 13 14.08 -4.74 -0.42
N ASP A 14 15.11 -5.54 -0.16
CA ASP A 14 15.12 -6.99 -0.37
C ASP A 14 14.14 -7.76 0.53
N LYS A 15 13.70 -7.13 1.63
CA LYS A 15 12.72 -7.69 2.58
C LYS A 15 11.32 -7.10 2.41
N TYR A 16 11.14 -6.16 1.48
CA TYR A 16 9.86 -5.54 1.23
C TYR A 16 9.30 -5.94 -0.14
N PRO A 17 8.00 -6.32 -0.25
CA PRO A 17 7.44 -6.79 -1.52
C PRO A 17 7.45 -5.68 -2.57
N HIS A 18 7.97 -6.03 -3.73
CA HIS A 18 8.03 -5.15 -4.89
C HIS A 18 7.90 -5.95 -6.18
N ILE A 19 7.35 -5.33 -7.21
CA ILE A 19 7.06 -5.96 -8.51
C ILE A 19 7.37 -5.02 -9.69
N PRO A 20 7.60 -5.58 -10.88
CA PRO A 20 7.68 -4.81 -12.11
C PRO A 20 6.33 -4.17 -12.49
N HIS A 21 6.37 -3.03 -13.15
CA HIS A 21 5.19 -2.27 -13.53
C HIS A 21 4.27 -2.96 -14.55
N TRP A 22 4.82 -3.92 -15.31
CA TRP A 22 4.06 -4.70 -16.32
C TRP A 22 3.35 -5.94 -15.74
N PHE A 23 3.55 -6.26 -14.47
CA PHE A 23 2.81 -7.33 -13.81
C PHE A 23 1.32 -6.98 -13.75
N SER A 24 0.47 -7.99 -13.84
CA SER A 24 -0.96 -7.82 -13.69
C SER A 24 -1.36 -7.55 -12.23
N LEU A 25 -2.56 -6.99 -12.06
CA LEU A 25 -3.16 -6.80 -10.74
C LEU A 25 -3.27 -8.13 -9.97
N ARG A 26 -3.59 -9.24 -10.68
CA ARG A 26 -3.60 -10.60 -10.11
C ARG A 26 -2.25 -10.99 -9.51
N GLN A 27 -1.16 -10.72 -10.23
CA GLN A 27 0.19 -10.99 -9.74
C GLN A 27 0.54 -10.12 -8.53
N GLY A 28 0.07 -8.86 -8.49
CA GLY A 28 0.20 -7.98 -7.35
C GLY A 28 -0.53 -8.50 -6.11
N VAL A 29 -1.75 -9.00 -6.27
CA VAL A 29 -2.51 -9.65 -5.18
C VAL A 29 -1.76 -10.87 -4.65
N ALA A 30 -1.27 -11.73 -5.56
CA ALA A 30 -0.51 -12.92 -5.17
C ALA A 30 0.77 -12.56 -4.41
N GLU A 31 1.46 -11.50 -4.82
CA GLU A 31 2.66 -11.02 -4.12
C GLU A 31 2.34 -10.54 -2.71
N LEU A 32 1.26 -9.76 -2.52
CA LEU A 32 0.83 -9.30 -1.20
C LEU A 32 0.40 -10.44 -0.28
N GLU A 33 -0.31 -11.44 -0.82
CA GLU A 33 -0.83 -12.57 -0.02
C GLU A 33 0.29 -13.49 0.49
N LYS A 34 1.32 -13.74 -0.31
CA LYS A 34 2.44 -14.61 0.09
C LYS A 34 3.49 -13.90 0.94
N SER A 35 3.51 -12.56 0.95
CA SER A 35 4.55 -11.78 1.62
C SER A 35 4.28 -11.60 3.09
N THR A 36 5.30 -11.85 3.91
CA THR A 36 5.35 -11.52 5.34
C THR A 36 6.61 -10.72 5.60
N ILE A 37 6.50 -9.65 6.37
CA ILE A 37 7.62 -8.78 6.71
C ILE A 37 8.07 -9.12 8.12
N GLU A 38 9.30 -9.62 8.24
CA GLU A 38 9.99 -9.81 9.50
C GLU A 38 10.93 -8.62 9.75
N PHE A 39 10.65 -7.84 10.78
CA PHE A 39 11.45 -6.67 11.12
C PHE A 39 11.58 -6.46 12.62
N LYS A 40 12.81 -6.38 13.12
CA LYS A 40 13.12 -6.18 14.55
C LYS A 40 12.37 -7.16 15.46
N GLY A 41 12.31 -8.46 15.09
CA GLY A 41 11.64 -9.50 15.85
C GLY A 41 10.12 -9.48 15.80
N ARG A 42 9.53 -8.69 14.90
CA ARG A 42 8.08 -8.63 14.70
C ARG A 42 7.72 -9.05 13.29
N SER A 43 6.64 -9.82 13.18
CA SER A 43 6.04 -10.24 11.93
C SER A 43 4.84 -9.36 11.60
N SER A 44 4.71 -8.95 10.36
CA SER A 44 3.57 -8.15 9.87
C SER A 44 3.30 -8.42 8.41
N LEU A 45 2.06 -8.15 7.98
CA LEU A 45 1.68 -8.24 6.58
C LEU A 45 1.90 -6.90 5.87
N PRO A 46 2.44 -6.91 4.65
CA PRO A 46 2.57 -5.69 3.85
C PRO A 46 1.19 -5.13 3.48
N ARG A 47 1.05 -3.82 3.47
CA ARG A 47 -0.19 -3.13 3.06
C ARG A 47 -0.10 -2.52 1.67
N ALA A 48 1.10 -2.53 1.10
CA ALA A 48 1.39 -1.96 -0.20
C ALA A 48 2.54 -2.70 -0.88
N LEU A 49 2.60 -2.56 -2.20
CA LEU A 49 3.70 -3.02 -3.06
C LEU A 49 4.46 -1.81 -3.59
N LEU A 50 5.76 -1.94 -3.75
CA LEU A 50 6.56 -1.02 -4.54
C LEU A 50 6.57 -1.48 -6.00
N VAL A 51 6.48 -0.53 -6.92
CA VAL A 51 6.44 -0.81 -8.36
C VAL A 51 7.66 -0.20 -9.04
N PHE A 52 8.41 -1.01 -9.76
CA PHE A 52 9.66 -0.65 -10.42
C PHE A 52 9.60 -0.79 -11.94
N ASP A 53 10.42 0.00 -12.64
CA ASP A 53 10.64 -0.13 -14.07
C ASP A 53 11.74 -1.16 -14.40
N GLU A 54 12.05 -1.34 -15.71
CA GLU A 54 13.05 -2.27 -16.22
C GLU A 54 14.47 -1.93 -15.78
N LYS A 55 14.72 -0.68 -15.39
CA LYS A 55 16.00 -0.20 -14.86
C LYS A 55 16.06 -0.21 -13.34
N TYR A 56 15.09 -0.86 -12.72
CA TYR A 56 14.95 -0.96 -11.27
C TYR A 56 14.83 0.40 -10.57
N ARG A 57 14.13 1.34 -11.23
CA ARG A 57 13.78 2.64 -10.66
C ARG A 57 12.37 2.59 -10.09
N LEU A 58 12.17 3.13 -8.91
CA LEU A 58 10.88 3.19 -8.25
C LEU A 58 9.93 4.13 -9.00
N LEU A 59 8.81 3.59 -9.49
CA LEU A 59 7.77 4.34 -10.20
C LEU A 59 6.64 4.79 -9.30
N GLY A 60 6.22 3.92 -8.39
CA GLY A 60 5.08 4.18 -7.56
C GLY A 60 4.85 3.10 -6.51
N VAL A 61 3.72 3.22 -5.84
CA VAL A 61 3.25 2.29 -4.82
C VAL A 61 1.81 1.89 -5.10
N VAL A 62 1.46 0.64 -4.81
CA VAL A 62 0.09 0.13 -4.91
C VAL A 62 -0.33 -0.38 -3.55
N ARG A 63 -1.35 0.23 -2.96
CA ARG A 63 -1.91 -0.19 -1.67
C ARG A 63 -3.03 -1.21 -1.89
N ARG A 64 -3.32 -1.99 -0.87
CA ARG A 64 -4.48 -2.93 -0.90
C ARG A 64 -5.77 -2.24 -1.30
N ARG A 65 -6.02 -1.02 -0.79
CA ARG A 65 -7.22 -0.25 -1.15
C ARG A 65 -7.27 0.13 -2.63
N ASP A 66 -6.13 0.40 -3.25
CA ASP A 66 -6.05 0.75 -4.66
C ASP A 66 -6.39 -0.48 -5.53
N ILE A 67 -5.93 -1.66 -5.11
CA ILE A 67 -6.28 -2.93 -5.73
C ILE A 67 -7.78 -3.19 -5.61
N LEU A 68 -8.34 -3.07 -4.40
CA LEU A 68 -9.77 -3.29 -4.17
C LEU A 68 -10.62 -2.33 -4.99
N GLY A 69 -10.24 -1.04 -5.07
CA GLY A 69 -10.93 -0.06 -5.90
C GLY A 69 -10.89 -0.40 -7.40
N ALA A 70 -9.76 -0.92 -7.88
CA ALA A 70 -9.62 -1.32 -9.28
C ALA A 70 -10.39 -2.60 -9.64
N LEU A 71 -10.61 -3.46 -8.66
CA LEU A 71 -11.40 -4.69 -8.82
C LEU A 71 -12.90 -4.45 -8.65
N GLU A 72 -13.29 -3.30 -8.10
CA GLU A 72 -14.70 -2.97 -7.87
C GLU A 72 -15.45 -2.87 -9.21
N PRO A 73 -16.54 -3.63 -9.40
CA PRO A 73 -17.34 -3.52 -10.60
C PRO A 73 -18.02 -2.15 -10.73
N ASN A 74 -18.03 -1.57 -11.92
CA ASN A 74 -18.57 -0.24 -12.18
C ASN A 74 -20.03 -0.06 -11.72
N PHE A 75 -20.84 -1.13 -11.76
CA PHE A 75 -22.23 -1.05 -11.32
C PHE A 75 -22.39 -0.86 -9.79
N LEU A 76 -21.38 -1.21 -8.99
CA LEU A 76 -21.38 -0.93 -7.54
C LEU A 76 -21.04 0.55 -7.26
N HIS A 77 -20.27 1.18 -8.13
CA HIS A 77 -19.97 2.61 -8.05
C HIS A 77 -21.24 3.47 -8.19
N ASP A 78 -22.11 3.09 -9.11
CA ASP A 78 -23.39 3.80 -9.35
C ASP A 78 -24.37 3.64 -8.17
N MET A 79 -24.32 2.51 -7.46
CA MET A 79 -25.12 2.28 -6.24
C MET A 79 -24.67 3.16 -5.07
N HIS A 80 -23.38 3.41 -4.91
CA HIS A 80 -22.86 4.26 -3.82
C HIS A 80 -23.27 5.72 -3.96
N VAL A 81 -23.45 6.24 -5.16
CA VAL A 81 -23.88 7.63 -5.41
C VAL A 81 -25.35 7.85 -4.98
N ALA A 82 -26.19 6.82 -5.09
CA ALA A 82 -27.60 6.89 -4.70
C ALA A 82 -27.80 6.80 -3.18
N ASP A 83 -26.86 6.23 -2.43
CA ASP A 83 -27.06 5.85 -1.02
C ASP A 83 -26.39 6.77 0.01
N GLN A 84 -25.75 7.88 -0.42
CA GLN A 84 -25.10 8.85 0.49
C GLN A 84 -26.05 9.58 1.46
N ARG A 85 -27.34 9.29 1.43
CA ARG A 85 -28.34 9.92 2.32
C ARG A 85 -28.88 9.02 3.43
N ARG A 86 -28.49 7.74 3.53
CA ARG A 86 -28.97 6.81 4.54
C ARG A 86 -27.85 6.38 5.47
N VAL A 87 -27.86 6.94 6.65
CA VAL A 87 -26.75 6.80 7.58
C VAL A 87 -26.75 5.46 8.35
N TYR A 88 -27.77 4.67 8.47
CA TYR A 88 -27.77 3.41 9.27
C TYR A 88 -28.90 2.41 9.00
N ASP A 89 -29.55 2.40 7.84
CA ASP A 89 -30.49 1.33 7.48
C ASP A 89 -29.87 0.47 6.38
N VAL A 90 -29.35 -0.70 6.78
CA VAL A 90 -28.83 -1.70 5.85
C VAL A 90 -29.92 -2.77 5.67
N ASP A 91 -30.93 -2.45 4.86
CA ASP A 91 -31.72 -3.50 4.20
C ASP A 91 -30.96 -3.92 2.95
N VAL A 92 -30.09 -4.92 3.12
CA VAL A 92 -29.48 -5.62 1.99
C VAL A 92 -30.54 -6.59 1.46
N ASP A 93 -31.06 -6.30 0.27
CA ASP A 93 -31.94 -7.22 -0.44
C ASP A 93 -31.16 -8.51 -0.76
N PRO A 94 -31.50 -9.67 -0.15
CA PRO A 94 -30.80 -10.93 -0.36
C PRO A 94 -30.79 -11.39 -1.81
N ASP A 95 -31.82 -11.04 -2.59
CA ASP A 95 -31.95 -11.42 -3.99
C ASP A 95 -30.97 -10.67 -4.90
N LEU A 96 -30.60 -9.43 -4.54
CA LEU A 96 -29.54 -8.67 -5.21
C LEU A 96 -28.15 -9.27 -4.98
N VAL A 97 -27.90 -9.86 -3.84
CA VAL A 97 -26.63 -10.50 -3.51
C VAL A 97 -26.47 -11.81 -4.30
N GLU A 98 -27.52 -12.58 -4.48
CA GLU A 98 -27.47 -13.89 -5.12
C GLU A 98 -27.35 -13.79 -6.67
N VAL A 99 -28.07 -12.86 -7.29
CA VAL A 99 -27.99 -12.62 -8.75
C VAL A 99 -26.68 -11.96 -9.16
N SER A 100 -26.05 -11.22 -8.25
CA SER A 100 -24.81 -10.46 -8.53
C SER A 100 -23.52 -11.26 -8.30
N SER A 101 -23.54 -12.35 -7.49
CA SER A 101 -22.30 -13.04 -7.08
C SER A 101 -21.48 -13.59 -8.25
N GLY A 102 -22.12 -14.22 -9.23
CA GLY A 102 -21.42 -14.72 -10.42
C GLY A 102 -20.89 -13.62 -11.32
N LYS A 103 -21.65 -12.51 -11.46
CA LYS A 103 -21.24 -11.33 -12.24
C LYS A 103 -20.07 -10.60 -11.56
N ILE A 104 -20.12 -10.48 -10.22
CA ILE A 104 -19.05 -9.86 -9.42
C ILE A 104 -17.76 -10.68 -9.56
N THR A 105 -17.82 -11.99 -9.38
CA THR A 105 -16.66 -12.87 -9.51
C THR A 105 -16.02 -12.78 -10.91
N ARG A 106 -16.86 -12.74 -11.96
CA ARG A 106 -16.38 -12.59 -13.33
C ARG A 106 -15.72 -11.23 -13.55
N ALA A 107 -16.35 -10.14 -13.11
CA ALA A 107 -15.81 -8.78 -13.23
C ALA A 107 -14.46 -8.65 -12.48
N ILE A 108 -14.35 -9.19 -11.27
CA ILE A 108 -13.09 -9.23 -10.51
C ILE A 108 -12.00 -9.94 -11.29
N ARG A 109 -12.31 -11.10 -11.90
CA ARG A 109 -11.34 -11.85 -12.71
C ARG A 109 -10.90 -11.08 -13.95
N GLU A 110 -11.83 -10.45 -14.65
CA GLU A 110 -11.53 -9.65 -15.85
C GLU A 110 -10.66 -8.42 -15.49
N HIS A 111 -11.01 -7.70 -14.43
CA HIS A 111 -10.23 -6.55 -13.96
C HIS A 111 -8.86 -6.92 -13.39
N SER A 112 -8.68 -8.17 -12.95
CA SER A 112 -7.40 -8.62 -12.38
C SER A 112 -6.28 -8.75 -13.40
N GLU A 113 -6.58 -8.74 -14.69
CA GLU A 113 -5.60 -8.87 -15.78
C GLU A 113 -4.99 -7.53 -16.22
N ILE A 114 -5.51 -6.39 -15.74
CA ILE A 114 -4.92 -5.08 -16.07
C ILE A 114 -3.52 -4.94 -15.47
N PRO A 115 -2.61 -4.20 -16.12
CA PRO A 115 -1.28 -3.94 -15.56
C PRO A 115 -1.34 -3.20 -14.24
N ILE A 116 -0.48 -3.56 -13.30
CA ILE A 116 -0.39 -2.90 -11.99
C ILE A 116 -0.07 -1.39 -12.12
N SER A 117 0.63 -1.00 -13.18
CA SER A 117 0.94 0.40 -13.50
C SER A 117 -0.31 1.28 -13.66
N ASN A 118 -1.45 0.70 -14.05
CA ASN A 118 -2.71 1.44 -14.19
C ASN A 118 -3.34 1.82 -12.84
N VAL A 119 -2.89 1.16 -11.77
CA VAL A 119 -3.47 1.28 -10.42
C VAL A 119 -2.51 1.96 -9.45
N MET A 120 -1.21 1.96 -9.73
CA MET A 120 -0.20 2.55 -8.86
C MET A 120 -0.41 4.06 -8.70
N ILE A 121 -0.09 4.53 -7.51
CA ILE A 121 0.00 5.95 -7.21
C ILE A 121 1.46 6.39 -7.23
N PRO A 122 1.76 7.60 -7.72
CA PRO A 122 3.12 8.10 -7.77
C PRO A 122 3.69 8.30 -6.37
N ILE A 123 5.02 8.24 -6.25
CA ILE A 123 5.73 8.55 -5.02
C ILE A 123 5.59 10.05 -4.74
N LYS A 124 4.98 10.40 -3.60
CA LYS A 124 4.77 11.80 -3.20
C LYS A 124 5.97 12.40 -2.47
N ALA A 125 6.67 11.59 -1.69
CA ALA A 125 7.81 12.03 -0.91
C ALA A 125 8.78 10.87 -0.67
N THR A 126 10.03 11.23 -0.45
CA THR A 126 11.11 10.33 -0.04
C THR A 126 11.87 10.96 1.13
N VAL A 127 12.61 10.14 1.86
CA VAL A 127 13.56 10.61 2.89
C VAL A 127 14.93 10.06 2.59
N ASP A 128 15.96 10.75 3.06
CA ASP A 128 17.33 10.27 2.99
C ASP A 128 17.61 9.28 4.14
N PHE A 129 18.53 8.35 3.91
CA PHE A 129 18.98 7.37 4.90
C PHE A 129 19.42 8.02 6.21
N GLU A 130 20.05 9.19 6.14
CA GLU A 130 20.56 9.94 7.27
C GLU A 130 19.53 10.89 7.90
N ASP A 131 18.34 11.01 7.34
CA ASP A 131 17.29 11.89 7.87
C ASP A 131 16.83 11.45 9.25
N HIS A 132 16.64 12.43 10.14
CA HIS A 132 16.21 12.19 11.51
C HIS A 132 14.74 11.75 11.58
N LEU A 133 14.40 10.92 12.56
CA LEU A 133 13.04 10.41 12.81
C LEU A 133 11.96 11.50 12.75
N PHE A 134 12.22 12.68 13.33
CA PHE A 134 11.24 13.78 13.32
C PHE A 134 10.94 14.31 11.91
N LYS A 135 11.91 14.30 11.00
CA LYS A 135 11.67 14.66 9.60
C LYS A 135 10.76 13.63 8.92
N VAL A 136 10.97 12.35 9.20
CA VAL A 136 10.11 11.27 8.71
C VAL A 136 8.67 11.45 9.20
N ILE A 137 8.49 11.69 10.50
CA ILE A 137 7.18 11.96 11.11
C ILE A 137 6.51 13.17 10.45
N HIS A 138 7.24 14.27 10.31
CA HIS A 138 6.70 15.50 9.71
C HIS A 138 6.19 15.27 8.30
N ILE A 139 6.96 14.56 7.45
CA ILE A 139 6.56 14.24 6.08
C ILE A 139 5.34 13.32 6.05
N MET A 140 5.31 12.29 6.91
CA MET A 140 4.16 11.39 7.01
C MET A 140 2.87 12.13 7.34
N ILE A 141 2.91 13.05 8.28
CA ILE A 141 1.74 13.83 8.70
C ILE A 141 1.34 14.84 7.62
N ARG A 142 2.29 15.61 7.09
CA ARG A 142 2.04 16.65 6.10
C ARG A 142 1.39 16.10 4.82
N ASP A 143 1.87 14.94 4.35
CA ASP A 143 1.49 14.37 3.06
C ASP A 143 0.50 13.19 3.20
N ASP A 144 0.04 12.89 4.41
CA ASP A 144 -0.86 11.77 4.75
C ASP A 144 -0.32 10.42 4.23
N LEU A 145 0.92 10.10 4.59
CA LEU A 145 1.62 8.91 4.12
C LEU A 145 1.79 7.88 5.22
N ASN A 146 1.53 6.63 4.89
CA ASN A 146 1.79 5.48 5.76
C ASN A 146 3.07 4.71 5.40
N LEU A 147 3.70 5.08 4.31
CA LEU A 147 4.94 4.48 3.79
C LEU A 147 5.72 5.53 3.01
N ILE A 148 7.02 5.63 3.29
CA ILE A 148 7.94 6.54 2.62
C ILE A 148 9.17 5.76 2.18
N PRO A 149 9.57 5.82 0.89
CA PRO A 149 10.83 5.26 0.43
C PRO A 149 12.04 6.00 1.03
N VAL A 150 13.07 5.23 1.36
CA VAL A 150 14.35 5.74 1.89
C VAL A 150 15.38 5.70 0.78
N LEU A 151 16.03 6.83 0.56
CA LEU A 151 17.11 6.96 -0.41
C LEU A 151 18.48 6.96 0.27
N LYS A 152 19.43 6.33 -0.40
CA LYS A 152 20.86 6.46 -0.11
C LYS A 152 21.61 6.69 -1.40
N GLU A 153 22.35 7.79 -1.48
CA GLU A 153 23.04 8.17 -2.73
C GLU A 153 22.12 8.20 -3.96
N GLY A 154 20.89 8.69 -3.77
CA GLY A 154 19.89 8.80 -4.83
C GLY A 154 19.20 7.50 -5.23
N LYS A 155 19.50 6.38 -4.58
CA LYS A 155 18.88 5.06 -4.85
C LYS A 155 17.98 4.66 -3.71
N VAL A 156 16.83 4.04 -4.03
CA VAL A 156 15.93 3.46 -3.03
C VAL A 156 16.61 2.25 -2.40
N VAL A 157 16.79 2.28 -1.08
CA VAL A 157 17.42 1.21 -0.30
C VAL A 157 16.46 0.50 0.65
N GLY A 158 15.29 1.09 0.88
CA GLY A 158 14.26 0.52 1.75
C GLY A 158 13.05 1.43 1.88
N VAL A 159 12.20 1.12 2.83
CA VAL A 159 10.99 1.90 3.15
C VAL A 159 10.83 2.05 4.65
N VAL A 160 10.26 3.17 5.08
CA VAL A 160 9.80 3.39 6.45
C VAL A 160 8.28 3.40 6.45
N ARG A 161 7.68 2.61 7.36
CA ARG A 161 6.23 2.55 7.55
C ARG A 161 5.83 3.33 8.81
N SER A 162 4.62 3.87 8.80
CA SER A 162 4.06 4.59 9.96
C SER A 162 4.02 3.72 11.23
N VAL A 163 3.77 2.42 11.09
CA VAL A 163 3.77 1.48 12.22
C VAL A 163 5.16 1.33 12.86
N ASP A 164 6.22 1.37 12.06
CA ASP A 164 7.60 1.26 12.57
C ASP A 164 8.03 2.56 13.24
N VAL A 165 7.65 3.71 12.67
CA VAL A 165 7.82 5.05 13.28
C VAL A 165 7.09 5.13 14.62
N PHE A 166 5.83 4.70 14.67
CA PHE A 166 5.05 4.70 15.90
C PHE A 166 5.70 3.85 17.01
N HIS A 167 6.26 2.70 16.62
CA HIS A 167 6.97 1.86 17.57
C HIS A 167 8.21 2.53 18.15
N GLU A 168 9.01 3.21 17.33
CA GLU A 168 10.18 3.96 17.82
C GLU A 168 9.77 5.10 18.77
N VAL A 169 8.67 5.78 18.46
CA VAL A 169 8.10 6.80 19.38
C VAL A 169 7.64 6.15 20.69
N ALA A 170 6.98 5.00 20.64
CA ALA A 170 6.58 4.27 21.84
C ALA A 170 7.78 3.87 22.71
N ASN A 171 8.88 3.41 22.10
CA ASN A 171 10.11 3.08 22.83
C ASN A 171 10.76 4.28 23.51
N ILE A 172 10.52 5.51 23.01
CA ILE A 172 11.00 6.74 23.65
C ILE A 172 10.11 7.13 24.84
N LEU A 173 8.81 6.83 24.77
CA LEU A 173 7.82 7.27 25.75
C LEU A 173 7.65 6.32 26.93
N LEU A 174 7.90 5.02 26.72
CA LEU A 174 7.64 3.95 27.70
C LEU A 174 8.91 3.37 28.27
#